data_11bd2b6d5fa34dfc98f1372aa9b1c518
#
_entry.id   11bd2b6d5fa34dfc98f1372aa9b1c518
#
_cell.length_a   1.000
_cell.length_b   1.000
_cell.length_c   1.000
_cell.angle_alpha   90.00
_cell.angle_beta   90.00
_cell.angle_gamma   90.00
#
_symmetry.space_group_name_H-M   'P 1'
#
loop_
_entity.id
_entity.type
_entity.pdbx_description
1 polymer ?
#
loop_
_entity_poly.entity_id
_entity_poly.type
_entity_poly.pdbx_seq_one_letter_code
_entity_poly.pdbx_strand_id
1 'polypeptide(L)'
;IFPFGSLRPSAQSAAAGYLRRHGNVGKGAPRTRPNGVRDKRADTIYPPAPSLVRRNHALHLDPHADEGGYMIRSLYFDDYWNSAYEEKEAGILMRKKYRIRIYNYSDRSIKLERKKKHGSYIFKESAPLTREEVEKILAGDYEFLLKSQYPLCREFYVECVSNMMRPRTIVDYDREPWIMDEGTVRVTFDRDVRAAIGSFDIFDPTLPTLPVLEPGKLVMEVKFTEMLPQIVRDILPPHAAEFTAVSKYVLCYEKTRY
;
A
#
# COMPACT_ATOMS: atom_id res chain seq x y z
N ILE A 1 34.35 10.66 -39.32
CA ILE A 1 33.98 9.26 -39.55
C ILE A 1 34.68 8.45 -38.45
N PHE A 2 34.04 8.19 -37.33
CA PHE A 2 34.41 7.16 -36.34
C PHE A 2 33.13 6.56 -35.76
N PRO A 3 32.97 5.23 -35.65
CA PRO A 3 31.77 4.59 -35.11
C PRO A 3 31.86 4.45 -33.59
N PHE A 4 30.83 4.89 -32.90
CA PHE A 4 30.61 4.61 -31.47
C PHE A 4 30.04 3.20 -31.28
N GLY A 5 30.83 2.34 -30.64
CA GLY A 5 30.38 1.04 -30.12
C GLY A 5 29.69 1.21 -28.78
N SER A 6 28.42 0.86 -28.70
CA SER A 6 27.63 0.83 -27.47
C SER A 6 27.85 -0.48 -26.72
N LEU A 7 28.47 -0.44 -25.56
CA LEU A 7 28.46 -1.53 -24.59
C LEU A 7 27.40 -1.21 -23.52
N ARG A 8 26.30 -1.93 -23.52
CA ARG A 8 25.34 -1.96 -22.40
C ARG A 8 25.82 -2.98 -21.37
N PRO A 9 25.94 -2.65 -20.08
CA PRO A 9 26.20 -3.63 -19.03
C PRO A 9 24.92 -4.44 -18.78
N SER A 10 25.06 -5.76 -18.65
CA SER A 10 23.96 -6.68 -18.38
C SER A 10 23.40 -6.49 -16.96
N ALA A 11 22.07 -6.62 -16.84
CA ALA A 11 21.30 -6.41 -15.60
C ALA A 11 21.66 -7.36 -14.43
N GLN A 12 22.53 -8.33 -14.63
CA GLN A 12 22.93 -9.31 -13.60
C GLN A 12 23.99 -8.78 -12.61
N SER A 13 24.72 -7.72 -12.92
CA SER A 13 25.76 -7.15 -12.04
C SER A 13 25.20 -6.23 -10.95
N ALA A 14 23.99 -5.70 -11.11
CA ALA A 14 23.42 -4.76 -10.15
C ALA A 14 22.83 -5.41 -8.89
N ALA A 15 22.42 -6.68 -8.96
CA ALA A 15 21.81 -7.39 -7.83
C ALA A 15 22.82 -7.85 -6.77
N ALA A 16 24.04 -8.17 -7.16
CA ALA A 16 25.10 -8.66 -6.25
C ALA A 16 25.73 -7.54 -5.39
N GLY A 17 25.70 -6.29 -5.86
CA GLY A 17 26.29 -5.15 -5.15
C GLY A 17 25.46 -4.62 -3.99
N TYR A 18 24.15 -4.89 -3.97
CA TYR A 18 23.21 -4.32 -2.98
C TYR A 18 23.24 -5.07 -1.63
N LEU A 19 23.66 -6.32 -1.62
CA LEU A 19 23.69 -7.15 -0.41
C LEU A 19 24.96 -6.97 0.44
N ARG A 20 26.02 -6.30 -0.06
CA ARG A 20 27.29 -6.18 0.65
C ARG A 20 27.54 -4.88 1.42
N ARG A 21 26.66 -3.87 1.36
CA ARG A 21 26.93 -2.54 1.94
C ARG A 21 26.24 -2.21 3.27
N HIS A 22 25.65 -3.16 3.96
CA HIS A 22 25.01 -2.92 5.29
C HIS A 22 25.58 -3.78 6.42
N GLY A 23 26.87 -4.13 6.35
CA GLY A 23 27.62 -4.67 7.46
C GLY A 23 28.57 -3.60 8.02
N ASN A 24 28.45 -3.31 9.32
CA ASN A 24 29.22 -2.40 10.17
C ASN A 24 28.78 -0.93 10.22
N VAL A 25 27.91 -0.64 11.19
CA VAL A 25 27.87 0.65 11.86
C VAL A 25 27.87 0.40 13.38
N GLY A 26 28.87 1.01 14.05
CA GLY A 26 29.22 0.84 15.44
C GLY A 26 28.07 1.11 16.44
N LYS A 27 28.30 0.60 17.65
CA LYS A 27 27.46 0.77 18.84
C LYS A 27 27.23 2.25 19.16
N GLY A 28 26.15 2.83 18.65
CA GLY A 28 25.61 4.12 19.03
C GLY A 28 24.31 3.91 19.78
N ALA A 29 24.07 4.73 20.82
CA ALA A 29 22.89 4.71 21.68
C ALA A 29 21.56 4.58 20.92
N PRO A 30 20.50 3.97 21.50
CA PRO A 30 19.25 3.75 20.80
C PRO A 30 18.62 5.10 20.44
N ARG A 31 18.64 5.41 19.13
CA ARG A 31 17.84 6.51 18.59
C ARG A 31 16.40 6.06 18.59
N THR A 32 15.59 6.65 19.44
CA THR A 32 14.13 6.52 19.40
C THR A 32 13.65 6.92 18.00
N ARG A 33 13.20 5.94 17.21
CA ARG A 33 12.59 6.20 15.91
C ARG A 33 11.22 6.87 16.13
N PRO A 34 10.84 7.89 15.34
CA PRO A 34 9.51 8.47 15.44
C PRO A 34 8.45 7.38 15.19
N ASN A 35 7.39 7.39 15.99
CA ASN A 35 6.27 6.46 15.87
C ASN A 35 5.73 6.44 14.42
N GLY A 36 5.82 5.31 13.74
CA GLY A 36 5.23 5.10 12.41
C GLY A 36 6.18 4.64 11.29
N VAL A 37 7.49 4.58 11.51
CA VAL A 37 8.43 4.08 10.50
C VAL A 37 8.57 2.55 10.63
N ARG A 38 7.95 1.81 9.71
CA ARG A 38 8.17 0.37 9.52
C ARG A 38 8.91 0.15 8.21
N ASP A 39 9.97 -0.63 8.24
CA ASP A 39 10.62 -1.06 7.01
C ASP A 39 9.65 -1.93 6.21
N LYS A 40 9.45 -1.57 4.95
CA LYS A 40 8.66 -2.33 4.00
C LYS A 40 9.61 -3.03 3.05
N ARG A 41 9.68 -4.34 3.13
CA ARG A 41 10.39 -5.14 2.12
C ARG A 41 9.40 -6.07 1.43
N ALA A 42 9.37 -5.96 0.13
CA ALA A 42 8.65 -6.76 -0.85
C ALA A 42 7.12 -6.59 -0.91
N ASP A 43 6.65 -5.92 -1.95
CA ASP A 43 5.35 -6.20 -2.55
C ASP A 43 5.60 -7.28 -3.63
N THR A 44 4.98 -8.44 -3.51
CA THR A 44 5.23 -9.58 -4.40
C THR A 44 3.91 -10.04 -4.99
N ILE A 45 3.87 -10.31 -6.30
CA ILE A 45 2.73 -10.96 -6.95
C ILE A 45 2.95 -12.47 -6.92
N TYR A 46 1.95 -13.23 -6.43
CA TYR A 46 2.14 -14.62 -6.06
C TYR A 46 1.04 -15.56 -6.61
N PRO A 47 1.37 -16.75 -7.08
CA PRO A 47 0.40 -17.84 -7.19
C PRO A 47 0.01 -18.37 -5.80
N PRO A 48 -1.18 -18.99 -5.62
CA PRO A 48 -1.77 -19.25 -4.33
C PRO A 48 -0.94 -20.21 -3.45
N ALA A 49 -0.26 -19.72 -2.43
CA ALA A 49 0.33 -20.54 -1.38
C ALA A 49 0.15 -19.98 0.05
N PRO A 50 -1.05 -19.55 0.47
CA PRO A 50 -1.29 -19.26 1.89
C PRO A 50 -1.13 -20.50 2.77
N SER A 51 -1.20 -21.71 2.19
CA SER A 51 -1.16 -22.97 2.93
C SER A 51 0.11 -23.18 3.74
N LEU A 52 1.25 -22.67 3.31
CA LEU A 52 2.51 -22.79 4.07
C LEU A 52 2.51 -21.93 5.33
N VAL A 53 2.00 -20.72 5.24
CA VAL A 53 1.87 -19.80 6.39
C VAL A 53 0.82 -20.31 7.35
N ARG A 54 -0.32 -20.81 6.87
CA ARG A 54 -1.38 -21.40 7.71
C ARG A 54 -0.94 -22.63 8.52
N ARG A 55 0.03 -23.39 8.02
CA ARG A 55 0.58 -24.57 8.71
C ARG A 55 1.67 -24.25 9.71
N ASN A 56 2.15 -23.02 9.74
CA ASN A 56 3.26 -22.64 10.60
C ASN A 56 2.74 -22.05 11.90
N HIS A 57 3.06 -22.70 13.03
CA HIS A 57 2.63 -22.26 14.36
C HIS A 57 3.32 -20.99 14.87
N ALA A 58 4.35 -20.48 14.19
CA ALA A 58 5.01 -19.24 14.57
C ALA A 58 4.26 -17.99 14.11
N LEU A 59 3.32 -18.13 13.15
CA LEU A 59 2.46 -17.06 12.66
C LEU A 59 1.01 -17.34 13.09
N HIS A 60 0.33 -16.35 13.61
CA HIS A 60 -1.09 -16.41 13.93
C HIS A 60 -1.87 -15.38 13.14
N LEU A 61 -3.15 -15.63 12.92
CA LEU A 61 -4.03 -14.70 12.25
C LEU A 61 -4.18 -13.42 13.10
N ASP A 62 -4.22 -12.24 12.44
CA ASP A 62 -4.49 -10.98 13.12
C ASP A 62 -5.80 -11.09 13.91
N PRO A 63 -5.85 -10.78 15.23
CA PRO A 63 -7.06 -10.90 16.04
C PRO A 63 -8.28 -10.13 15.54
N HIS A 64 -8.07 -9.16 14.64
CA HIS A 64 -9.15 -8.39 14.02
C HIS A 64 -9.67 -9.02 12.71
N ALA A 65 -9.14 -10.18 12.33
CA ALA A 65 -9.53 -10.90 11.14
C ALA A 65 -10.33 -12.16 11.48
N ASP A 66 -11.41 -12.38 10.75
CA ASP A 66 -12.10 -13.66 10.73
C ASP A 66 -11.24 -14.74 10.05
N GLU A 67 -11.63 -16.02 10.09
CA GLU A 67 -10.88 -17.12 9.46
C GLU A 67 -10.53 -16.90 7.98
N GLY A 68 -11.36 -16.15 7.25
CA GLY A 68 -11.13 -15.77 5.84
C GLY A 68 -10.36 -14.46 5.64
N GLY A 69 -10.09 -13.73 6.73
CA GLY A 69 -9.58 -12.37 6.66
C GLY A 69 -10.70 -11.31 6.63
N TYR A 70 -10.47 -10.18 5.98
CA TYR A 70 -11.45 -9.11 5.82
C TYR A 70 -11.28 -8.39 4.49
N MET A 71 -12.39 -7.87 3.97
CA MET A 71 -12.39 -7.05 2.77
C MET A 71 -11.92 -5.63 3.10
N ILE A 72 -11.14 -5.06 2.20
CA ILE A 72 -10.71 -3.65 2.26
C ILE A 72 -11.16 -2.93 1.02
N ARG A 73 -11.89 -1.82 1.20
CA ARG A 73 -12.17 -0.85 0.14
C ARG A 73 -11.44 0.45 0.41
N SER A 74 -10.78 0.99 -0.60
CA SER A 74 -10.07 2.26 -0.51
C SER A 74 -10.37 3.14 -1.70
N LEU A 75 -10.93 4.31 -1.47
CA LEU A 75 -11.09 5.36 -2.47
C LEU A 75 -9.80 6.18 -2.51
N TYR A 76 -9.09 6.15 -3.61
CA TYR A 76 -7.89 6.93 -3.84
C TYR A 76 -8.20 8.26 -4.49
N PHE A 77 -7.45 9.27 -4.08
CA PHE A 77 -7.51 10.62 -4.60
C PHE A 77 -6.22 10.95 -5.34
N ASP A 78 -6.34 11.77 -6.37
CA ASP A 78 -5.21 12.36 -7.06
C ASP A 78 -5.54 13.80 -7.46
N ASP A 79 -4.51 14.60 -7.70
CA ASP A 79 -4.67 15.97 -8.13
C ASP A 79 -5.04 16.09 -9.62
N TYR A 80 -5.16 17.33 -10.09
CA TYR A 80 -5.48 17.62 -11.49
C TYR A 80 -4.48 16.98 -12.46
N TRP A 81 -3.21 16.92 -12.07
CA TRP A 81 -2.11 16.42 -12.91
C TRP A 81 -1.88 14.91 -12.78
N ASN A 82 -2.64 14.21 -11.95
CA ASN A 82 -2.42 12.81 -11.58
C ASN A 82 -1.03 12.56 -10.97
N SER A 83 -0.55 13.50 -10.16
CA SER A 83 0.81 13.47 -9.62
C SER A 83 1.11 12.20 -8.84
N ALA A 84 0.17 11.64 -8.05
CA ALA A 84 0.39 10.42 -7.30
C ALA A 84 0.57 9.17 -8.20
N TYR A 85 -0.04 9.18 -9.38
CA TYR A 85 0.15 8.16 -10.41
C TYR A 85 1.50 8.36 -11.12
N GLU A 86 1.73 9.54 -11.71
CA GLU A 86 2.92 9.86 -12.49
C GLU A 86 4.22 9.73 -11.67
N GLU A 87 4.25 10.26 -10.46
CA GLU A 87 5.39 10.17 -9.54
C GLU A 87 5.70 8.71 -9.16
N LYS A 88 4.68 7.85 -9.08
CA LYS A 88 4.90 6.43 -8.79
C LYS A 88 5.50 5.71 -9.98
N GLU A 89 5.00 5.97 -11.20
CA GLU A 89 5.51 5.36 -12.43
C GLU A 89 6.91 5.86 -12.76
N ALA A 90 7.18 7.15 -12.62
CA ALA A 90 8.51 7.75 -12.78
C ALA A 90 9.50 7.36 -11.66
N GLY A 91 9.05 6.63 -10.62
CA GLY A 91 9.93 6.21 -9.52
C GLY A 91 10.38 7.34 -8.60
N ILE A 92 9.71 8.50 -8.61
CA ILE A 92 10.08 9.68 -7.81
C ILE A 92 10.20 9.30 -6.33
N LEU A 93 11.30 9.72 -5.70
CA LEU A 93 11.63 9.37 -4.33
C LEU A 93 10.75 10.07 -3.28
N MET A 94 10.28 11.28 -3.61
CA MET A 94 9.39 12.06 -2.75
C MET A 94 8.00 12.08 -3.36
N ARG A 95 7.05 11.37 -2.75
CA ARG A 95 5.67 11.29 -3.23
C ARG A 95 4.68 11.07 -2.11
N LYS A 96 3.43 11.47 -2.35
CA LYS A 96 2.34 11.29 -1.39
C LYS A 96 1.12 10.68 -2.08
N LYS A 97 0.30 9.98 -1.30
CA LYS A 97 -0.99 9.43 -1.74
C LYS A 97 -2.02 9.63 -0.65
N TYR A 98 -3.20 10.04 -1.04
CA TYR A 98 -4.35 10.16 -0.16
C TYR A 98 -5.39 9.10 -0.51
N ARG A 99 -6.06 8.57 0.52
CA ARG A 99 -7.19 7.68 0.35
C ARG A 99 -8.13 7.73 1.54
N ILE A 100 -9.40 7.43 1.30
CA ILE A 100 -10.35 7.08 2.33
C ILE A 100 -10.48 5.56 2.34
N ARG A 101 -10.44 4.94 3.52
CA ARG A 101 -10.49 3.49 3.68
C ARG A 101 -11.60 3.08 4.61
N ILE A 102 -12.33 2.03 4.21
CA ILE A 102 -13.30 1.30 5.00
C ILE A 102 -13.01 -0.20 4.97
N TYR A 103 -13.69 -0.95 5.81
CA TYR A 103 -13.58 -2.40 5.95
C TYR A 103 -14.96 -3.03 5.84
N ASN A 104 -15.08 -4.13 5.07
CA ASN A 104 -16.32 -4.88 4.90
C ASN A 104 -17.53 -3.99 4.52
N TYR A 105 -17.31 -2.97 3.67
CA TYR A 105 -18.29 -1.94 3.27
C TYR A 105 -18.95 -1.18 4.43
N SER A 106 -18.41 -1.31 5.64
CA SER A 106 -18.97 -0.74 6.86
C SER A 106 -18.46 0.68 7.10
N ASP A 107 -19.33 1.54 7.64
CA ASP A 107 -19.04 2.89 8.11
C ASP A 107 -18.52 2.95 9.55
N ARG A 108 -18.42 1.80 10.26
CA ARG A 108 -17.92 1.74 11.64
C ARG A 108 -16.49 2.27 11.81
N SER A 109 -15.67 2.17 10.78
CA SER A 109 -14.28 2.63 10.81
C SER A 109 -13.89 3.21 9.46
N ILE A 110 -14.05 4.51 9.33
CA ILE A 110 -13.67 5.26 8.14
C ILE A 110 -12.41 6.05 8.44
N LYS A 111 -11.39 5.95 7.60
CA LYS A 111 -10.11 6.63 7.81
C LYS A 111 -9.66 7.36 6.56
N LEU A 112 -9.47 8.68 6.67
CA LEU A 112 -8.63 9.42 5.74
C LEU A 112 -7.18 9.05 6.05
N GLU A 113 -6.44 8.60 5.05
CA GLU A 113 -5.04 8.21 5.21
C GLU A 113 -4.16 8.93 4.18
N ARG A 114 -3.03 9.47 4.65
CA ARG A 114 -1.94 9.92 3.80
C ARG A 114 -0.75 8.98 3.96
N LYS A 115 -0.20 8.53 2.85
CA LYS A 115 1.09 7.84 2.79
C LYS A 115 2.08 8.74 2.06
N LYS A 116 3.10 9.22 2.76
CA LYS A 116 4.21 10.01 2.22
C LYS A 116 5.46 9.15 2.18
N LYS A 117 6.11 9.09 1.02
CA LYS A 117 7.43 8.48 0.86
C LYS A 117 8.47 9.60 0.73
N HIS A 118 9.59 9.45 1.42
CA HIS A 118 10.74 10.33 1.29
C HIS A 118 12.01 9.45 1.28
N GLY A 119 12.56 9.23 0.10
CA GLY A 119 13.64 8.27 -0.08
C GLY A 119 13.20 6.85 0.29
N SER A 120 13.89 6.23 1.25
CA SER A 120 13.54 4.93 1.83
C SER A 120 12.50 5.00 2.95
N TYR A 121 12.20 6.19 3.47
CA TYR A 121 11.28 6.35 4.60
C TYR A 121 9.84 6.45 4.14
N ILE A 122 8.93 5.87 4.93
CA ILE A 122 7.49 5.93 4.70
C ILE A 122 6.83 6.46 5.96
N PHE A 123 6.11 7.58 5.80
CA PHE A 123 5.29 8.17 6.83
C PHE A 123 3.82 7.90 6.50
N LYS A 124 3.08 7.41 7.49
CA LYS A 124 1.65 7.19 7.37
C LYS A 124 0.93 7.97 8.45
N GLU A 125 -0.01 8.80 8.04
CA GLU A 125 -0.92 9.51 8.94
C GLU A 125 -2.35 9.11 8.64
N SER A 126 -3.20 9.16 9.65
CA SER A 126 -4.62 8.86 9.50
C SER A 126 -5.47 9.73 10.41
N ALA A 127 -6.65 10.10 9.92
CA ALA A 127 -7.69 10.78 10.67
C ALA A 127 -9.01 10.01 10.50
N PRO A 128 -9.81 9.83 11.56
CA PRO A 128 -11.15 9.27 11.42
C PRO A 128 -12.05 10.26 10.69
N LEU A 129 -13.01 9.72 9.95
CA LEU A 129 -14.10 10.47 9.33
C LEU A 129 -15.43 9.82 9.70
N THR A 130 -16.51 10.59 9.63
CA THR A 130 -17.87 10.07 9.63
C THR A 130 -18.35 9.79 8.20
N ARG A 131 -19.48 9.08 8.07
CA ARG A 131 -20.10 8.83 6.76
C ARG A 131 -20.51 10.14 6.08
N GLU A 132 -21.15 11.04 6.83
CA GLU A 132 -21.60 12.35 6.35
C GLU A 132 -20.41 13.20 5.86
N GLU A 133 -19.26 13.10 6.53
CA GLU A 133 -18.04 13.80 6.10
C GLU A 133 -17.51 13.25 4.77
N VAL A 134 -17.59 11.93 4.56
CA VAL A 134 -17.22 11.32 3.27
C VAL A 134 -18.18 11.76 2.17
N GLU A 135 -19.47 11.75 2.43
CA GLU A 135 -20.49 12.19 1.48
C GLU A 135 -20.29 13.68 1.08
N LYS A 136 -19.95 14.55 2.04
CA LYS A 136 -19.55 15.94 1.74
C LYS A 136 -18.31 16.01 0.86
N ILE A 137 -17.26 15.23 1.14
CA ILE A 137 -16.05 15.16 0.32
C ILE A 137 -16.40 14.76 -1.12
N LEU A 138 -17.27 13.76 -1.30
CA LEU A 138 -17.73 13.31 -2.61
C LEU A 138 -18.55 14.37 -3.35
N ALA A 139 -19.33 15.16 -2.62
CA ALA A 139 -20.09 16.28 -3.15
C ALA A 139 -19.23 17.53 -3.46
N GLY A 140 -17.95 17.52 -3.05
CA GLY A 140 -17.06 18.67 -3.25
C GLY A 140 -17.14 19.74 -2.16
N ASP A 141 -17.85 19.48 -1.07
CA ASP A 141 -17.88 20.32 0.12
C ASP A 141 -16.73 19.94 1.06
N TYR A 142 -15.70 20.79 1.13
CA TYR A 142 -14.49 20.53 1.90
C TYR A 142 -14.33 21.43 3.13
N GLU A 143 -15.19 22.46 3.34
CA GLU A 143 -14.96 23.50 4.35
C GLU A 143 -14.91 22.95 5.78
N PHE A 144 -15.70 21.90 6.07
CA PHE A 144 -15.71 21.26 7.38
C PHE A 144 -14.32 20.70 7.80
N LEU A 145 -13.47 20.32 6.84
CA LEU A 145 -12.12 19.81 7.08
C LEU A 145 -11.21 20.83 7.79
N LEU A 146 -11.47 22.14 7.59
CA LEU A 146 -10.75 23.21 8.28
C LEU A 146 -11.00 23.23 9.79
N LYS A 147 -12.20 22.80 10.20
CA LYS A 147 -12.63 22.77 11.62
C LYS A 147 -12.16 21.48 12.32
N SER A 148 -11.58 20.54 11.58
CA SER A 148 -11.12 19.28 12.16
C SER A 148 -9.94 19.48 13.11
N GLN A 149 -9.93 18.76 14.23
CA GLN A 149 -8.81 18.69 15.15
C GLN A 149 -7.58 18.00 14.55
N TYR A 150 -7.77 17.22 13.48
CA TYR A 150 -6.72 16.45 12.84
C TYR A 150 -5.98 17.29 11.79
N PRO A 151 -4.65 17.52 11.92
CA PRO A 151 -3.89 18.29 10.93
C PRO A 151 -3.99 17.73 9.51
N LEU A 152 -4.09 16.39 9.38
CA LEU A 152 -4.26 15.72 8.10
C LEU A 152 -5.51 16.17 7.33
N CYS A 153 -6.62 16.41 8.02
CA CYS A 153 -7.86 16.91 7.40
C CYS A 153 -7.66 18.30 6.81
N ARG A 154 -7.02 19.20 7.56
CA ARG A 154 -6.72 20.56 7.07
C ARG A 154 -5.75 20.55 5.90
N GLU A 155 -4.76 19.66 5.91
CA GLU A 155 -3.86 19.49 4.78
C GLU A 155 -4.62 18.94 3.55
N PHE A 156 -5.50 17.97 3.75
CA PHE A 156 -6.32 17.41 2.68
C PHE A 156 -7.26 18.46 2.08
N TYR A 157 -7.80 19.38 2.90
CA TYR A 157 -8.55 20.55 2.39
C TYR A 157 -7.71 21.37 1.40
N VAL A 158 -6.48 21.71 1.79
CA VAL A 158 -5.57 22.48 0.91
C VAL A 158 -5.32 21.73 -0.41
N GLU A 159 -5.10 20.43 -0.36
CA GLU A 159 -4.95 19.62 -1.58
C GLU A 159 -6.21 19.66 -2.46
N CYS A 160 -7.39 19.56 -1.87
CA CYS A 160 -8.65 19.59 -2.60
C CYS A 160 -8.93 20.94 -3.28
N VAL A 161 -8.55 22.04 -2.62
CA VAL A 161 -8.80 23.39 -3.12
C VAL A 161 -7.69 23.86 -4.06
N SER A 162 -6.41 23.73 -3.63
CA SER A 162 -5.28 24.29 -4.37
C SER A 162 -4.80 23.40 -5.51
N ASN A 163 -4.85 22.07 -5.33
CA ASN A 163 -4.37 21.09 -6.30
C ASN A 163 -5.51 20.34 -7.01
N MET A 164 -6.77 20.76 -6.76
CA MET A 164 -7.97 20.14 -7.32
C MET A 164 -7.99 18.62 -7.11
N MET A 165 -7.59 18.17 -5.92
CA MET A 165 -7.60 16.74 -5.61
C MET A 165 -9.02 16.19 -5.61
N ARG A 166 -9.24 15.08 -6.33
CA ARG A 166 -10.55 14.46 -6.57
C ARG A 166 -10.46 12.94 -6.46
N PRO A 167 -11.58 12.24 -6.22
CA PRO A 167 -11.65 10.79 -6.36
C PRO A 167 -11.15 10.32 -7.72
N ARG A 168 -10.38 9.23 -7.75
CA ARG A 168 -9.81 8.67 -8.99
C ARG A 168 -10.15 7.21 -9.20
N THR A 169 -10.05 6.39 -8.18
CA THR A 169 -10.37 4.97 -8.30
C THR A 169 -10.67 4.37 -6.95
N ILE A 170 -11.61 3.45 -6.92
CA ILE A 170 -11.86 2.56 -5.78
C ILE A 170 -11.08 1.28 -5.98
N VAL A 171 -10.35 0.88 -4.94
CA VAL A 171 -9.55 -0.34 -4.89
C VAL A 171 -10.13 -1.26 -3.84
N ASP A 172 -10.59 -2.44 -4.27
CA ASP A 172 -11.09 -3.52 -3.42
C ASP A 172 -10.12 -4.69 -3.40
N TYR A 173 -10.02 -5.38 -2.27
CA TYR A 173 -9.31 -6.64 -2.13
C TYR A 173 -9.62 -7.33 -0.82
N ASP A 174 -9.47 -8.65 -0.80
CA ASP A 174 -9.64 -9.47 0.38
C ASP A 174 -8.28 -9.73 1.02
N ARG A 175 -8.12 -9.32 2.29
CA ARG A 175 -6.87 -9.40 3.03
C ARG A 175 -6.88 -10.50 4.07
N GLU A 176 -5.91 -11.39 3.98
CA GLU A 176 -5.58 -12.38 5.00
C GLU A 176 -4.29 -11.95 5.70
N PRO A 177 -4.35 -11.42 6.93
CA PRO A 177 -3.19 -10.90 7.66
C PRO A 177 -2.68 -11.89 8.70
N TRP A 178 -1.39 -12.18 8.69
CA TRP A 178 -0.68 -13.00 9.65
C TRP A 178 0.34 -12.18 10.41
N ILE A 179 0.49 -12.48 11.71
CA ILE A 179 1.34 -11.74 12.64
C ILE A 179 2.28 -12.72 13.33
N MET A 180 3.51 -12.28 13.59
CA MET A 180 4.47 -12.88 14.50
C MET A 180 4.96 -11.76 15.41
N ASP A 181 4.85 -11.97 16.72
CA ASP A 181 5.18 -10.94 17.71
C ASP A 181 6.69 -10.70 17.76
N GLU A 182 7.48 -11.76 17.65
CA GLU A 182 8.92 -11.65 17.55
C GLU A 182 9.30 -10.96 16.23
N GLY A 183 10.03 -9.85 16.34
CA GLY A 183 10.47 -9.05 15.20
C GLY A 183 9.37 -8.19 14.58
N THR A 184 8.17 -8.10 15.21
CA THR A 184 7.02 -7.33 14.69
C THR A 184 6.70 -7.64 13.23
N VAL A 185 6.76 -8.91 12.86
CA VAL A 185 6.51 -9.36 11.49
C VAL A 185 5.02 -9.35 11.20
N ARG A 186 4.67 -8.84 10.02
CA ARG A 186 3.33 -8.95 9.47
C ARG A 186 3.40 -9.41 8.02
N VAL A 187 2.83 -10.56 7.74
CA VAL A 187 2.64 -11.11 6.40
C VAL A 187 1.18 -10.92 6.02
N THR A 188 0.90 -10.32 4.88
CA THR A 188 -0.47 -10.15 4.38
C THR A 188 -0.59 -10.71 2.98
N PHE A 189 -1.66 -11.46 2.73
CA PHE A 189 -2.05 -11.90 1.40
C PHE A 189 -3.27 -11.11 0.97
N ASP A 190 -3.11 -10.31 -0.09
CA ASP A 190 -4.19 -9.52 -0.68
C ASP A 190 -4.64 -10.24 -1.95
N ARG A 191 -5.82 -10.84 -1.87
CA ARG A 191 -6.46 -11.61 -2.95
C ARG A 191 -7.50 -10.78 -3.64
N ASP A 192 -7.86 -11.20 -4.85
CA ASP A 192 -8.95 -10.64 -5.63
C ASP A 192 -8.90 -9.10 -5.68
N VAL A 193 -7.73 -8.58 -6.09
CA VAL A 193 -7.56 -7.13 -6.23
C VAL A 193 -8.34 -6.68 -7.45
N ARG A 194 -9.28 -5.74 -7.24
CA ARG A 194 -10.21 -5.27 -8.27
C ARG A 194 -10.45 -3.77 -8.15
N ALA A 195 -10.74 -3.14 -9.29
CA ALA A 195 -11.17 -1.76 -9.37
C ALA A 195 -12.70 -1.70 -9.41
N ALA A 196 -13.35 -0.95 -8.53
CA ALA A 196 -14.77 -0.68 -8.66
C ALA A 196 -15.00 0.46 -9.66
N ILE A 197 -16.09 0.35 -10.42
CA ILE A 197 -16.48 1.29 -11.48
C ILE A 197 -17.92 1.77 -11.29
N GLY A 198 -18.31 2.78 -12.06
CA GLY A 198 -19.68 3.33 -12.09
C GLY A 198 -19.93 4.45 -11.10
N SER A 199 -19.37 4.40 -9.90
CA SER A 199 -19.54 5.43 -8.87
C SER A 199 -18.33 5.48 -7.93
N PHE A 200 -18.20 6.57 -7.17
CA PHE A 200 -17.24 6.72 -6.07
C PHE A 200 -17.91 6.55 -4.69
N ASP A 201 -19.15 6.07 -4.64
CA ASP A 201 -19.78 5.71 -3.36
C ASP A 201 -19.07 4.49 -2.75
N ILE A 202 -18.22 4.78 -1.78
CA ILE A 202 -17.41 3.74 -1.14
C ILE A 202 -18.23 2.78 -0.27
N PHE A 203 -19.47 3.15 0.06
CA PHE A 203 -20.36 2.35 0.92
C PHE A 203 -21.26 1.40 0.12
N ASP A 204 -21.38 1.60 -1.21
CA ASP A 204 -22.19 0.73 -2.05
C ASP A 204 -21.47 -0.61 -2.33
N PRO A 205 -21.97 -1.74 -1.76
CA PRO A 205 -21.38 -3.05 -1.96
C PRO A 205 -21.66 -3.63 -3.35
N THR A 206 -22.57 -3.02 -4.13
CA THR A 206 -23.05 -3.54 -5.41
C THR A 206 -22.32 -2.98 -6.61
N LEU A 207 -21.35 -2.08 -6.40
CA LEU A 207 -20.58 -1.51 -7.50
C LEU A 207 -19.94 -2.61 -8.36
N PRO A 208 -20.07 -2.55 -9.68
CA PRO A 208 -19.37 -3.45 -10.59
C PRO A 208 -17.85 -3.33 -10.39
N THR A 209 -17.15 -4.45 -10.50
CA THR A 209 -15.71 -4.50 -10.28
C THR A 209 -14.99 -5.17 -11.45
N LEU A 210 -13.78 -4.69 -11.74
CA LEU A 210 -12.88 -5.26 -12.74
C LEU A 210 -11.64 -5.85 -12.04
N PRO A 211 -11.32 -7.15 -12.22
CA PRO A 211 -10.10 -7.72 -11.69
C PRO A 211 -8.87 -7.09 -12.34
N VAL A 212 -7.85 -6.79 -11.54
CA VAL A 212 -6.62 -6.14 -12.01
C VAL A 212 -5.40 -7.04 -11.95
N LEU A 213 -5.51 -8.21 -11.35
CA LEU A 213 -4.51 -9.26 -11.37
C LEU A 213 -4.99 -10.40 -12.27
N GLU A 214 -4.04 -11.14 -12.82
CA GLU A 214 -4.34 -12.38 -13.54
C GLU A 214 -4.98 -13.41 -12.59
N PRO A 215 -5.83 -14.32 -13.10
CA PRO A 215 -6.44 -15.36 -12.31
C PRO A 215 -5.40 -16.17 -11.51
N GLY A 216 -5.70 -16.40 -10.23
CA GLY A 216 -4.81 -17.14 -9.32
C GLY A 216 -3.64 -16.34 -8.75
N LYS A 217 -3.37 -15.13 -9.22
CA LYS A 217 -2.35 -14.25 -8.62
C LYS A 217 -2.90 -13.50 -7.41
N LEU A 218 -2.02 -13.23 -6.44
CA LEU A 218 -2.29 -12.41 -5.26
C LEU A 218 -1.08 -11.53 -4.95
N VAL A 219 -1.28 -10.52 -4.12
CA VAL A 219 -0.19 -9.68 -3.62
C VAL A 219 0.17 -10.11 -2.20
N MET A 220 1.41 -10.55 -2.01
CA MET A 220 1.96 -10.78 -0.67
C MET A 220 2.77 -9.57 -0.22
N GLU A 221 2.54 -9.09 0.99
CA GLU A 221 3.33 -8.02 1.59
C GLU A 221 3.90 -8.49 2.92
N VAL A 222 5.22 -8.40 3.07
CA VAL A 222 5.92 -8.73 4.32
C VAL A 222 6.47 -7.46 4.93
N LYS A 223 6.10 -7.20 6.19
CA LYS A 223 6.59 -6.07 6.98
C LYS A 223 7.28 -6.58 8.24
N PHE A 224 8.40 -5.97 8.59
CA PHE A 224 9.14 -6.26 9.80
C PHE A 224 9.94 -5.03 10.24
N THR A 225 10.38 -4.98 11.50
CA THR A 225 11.03 -3.78 12.04
C THR A 225 12.54 -3.82 11.88
N GLU A 226 13.21 -4.83 12.35
CA GLU A 226 14.69 -4.88 12.36
C GLU A 226 15.22 -5.95 11.42
N MET A 227 14.82 -7.18 11.65
CA MET A 227 15.28 -8.36 10.91
C MET A 227 14.10 -9.29 10.67
N LEU A 228 14.04 -9.84 9.45
CA LEU A 228 13.08 -10.91 9.16
C LEU A 228 13.60 -12.22 9.77
N PRO A 229 12.87 -12.83 10.74
CA PRO A 229 13.28 -14.11 11.33
C PRO A 229 13.47 -15.21 10.28
N GLN A 230 14.44 -16.11 10.53
CA GLN A 230 14.76 -17.20 9.59
C GLN A 230 13.54 -18.08 9.30
N ILE A 231 12.77 -18.40 10.35
CA ILE A 231 11.54 -19.19 10.20
C ILE A 231 10.54 -18.60 9.21
N VAL A 232 10.42 -17.25 9.18
CA VAL A 232 9.54 -16.58 8.20
C VAL A 232 10.15 -16.65 6.79
N ARG A 233 11.47 -16.53 6.66
CA ARG A 233 12.13 -16.67 5.36
C ARG A 233 11.96 -18.08 4.78
N ASP A 234 12.03 -19.11 5.63
CA ASP A 234 11.93 -20.50 5.21
C ASP A 234 10.51 -20.88 4.76
N ILE A 235 9.48 -20.20 5.33
CA ILE A 235 8.09 -20.42 4.95
C ILE A 235 7.72 -19.71 3.65
N LEU A 236 8.42 -18.61 3.33
CA LEU A 236 8.14 -17.83 2.14
C LEU A 236 8.86 -18.46 0.95
N PRO A 237 8.14 -19.10 0.00
CA PRO A 237 8.79 -19.84 -1.09
C PRO A 237 9.52 -18.87 -2.04
N PRO A 238 10.85 -19.01 -2.18
CA PRO A 238 11.66 -18.06 -2.94
C PRO A 238 11.43 -18.13 -4.46
N HIS A 239 10.87 -19.23 -4.97
CA HIS A 239 10.81 -19.50 -6.41
C HIS A 239 9.45 -19.23 -7.06
N ALA A 240 8.42 -18.95 -6.26
CA ALA A 240 7.07 -18.68 -6.78
C ALA A 240 6.67 -17.20 -6.69
N ALA A 241 7.61 -16.33 -6.36
CA ALA A 241 7.37 -14.91 -6.12
C ALA A 241 8.18 -14.02 -7.06
N GLU A 242 7.51 -13.07 -7.67
CA GLU A 242 8.14 -11.97 -8.37
C GLU A 242 8.24 -10.78 -7.42
N PHE A 243 9.49 -10.37 -7.10
CA PHE A 243 9.74 -9.19 -6.29
C PHE A 243 9.50 -7.93 -7.11
N THR A 244 8.40 -7.25 -6.84
CA THR A 244 8.04 -6.05 -7.58
C THR A 244 7.44 -4.98 -6.68
N ALA A 245 7.52 -3.73 -7.10
CA ALA A 245 6.95 -2.59 -6.38
C ALA A 245 5.47 -2.41 -6.75
N VAL A 246 4.61 -3.34 -6.32
CA VAL A 246 3.18 -3.30 -6.61
C VAL A 246 2.50 -2.07 -6.01
N SER A 247 1.74 -1.37 -6.81
CA SER A 247 0.83 -0.32 -6.39
C SER A 247 -0.59 -0.66 -6.82
N LYS A 248 -1.42 -1.14 -5.88
CA LYS A 248 -2.84 -1.44 -6.16
C LYS A 248 -3.58 -0.24 -6.76
N TYR A 249 -3.23 0.99 -6.31
CA TYR A 249 -3.76 2.22 -6.88
C TYR A 249 -3.45 2.32 -8.38
N VAL A 250 -2.19 2.15 -8.77
CA VAL A 250 -1.78 2.22 -10.19
C VAL A 250 -2.50 1.15 -11.01
N LEU A 251 -2.45 -0.11 -10.58
CA LEU A 251 -3.12 -1.21 -11.29
C LEU A 251 -4.63 -0.96 -11.50
N CYS A 252 -5.32 -0.48 -10.46
CA CYS A 252 -6.75 -0.19 -10.56
C CYS A 252 -7.02 1.06 -11.42
N TYR A 253 -6.24 2.11 -11.27
CA TYR A 253 -6.38 3.33 -12.06
C TYR A 253 -6.16 3.06 -13.56
N GLU A 254 -5.11 2.31 -13.91
CA GLU A 254 -4.84 1.93 -15.31
C GLU A 254 -5.98 1.11 -15.91
N LYS A 255 -6.62 0.26 -15.11
CA LYS A 255 -7.75 -0.57 -15.55
C LYS A 255 -9.02 0.24 -15.81
N THR A 256 -9.17 1.40 -15.18
CA THR A 256 -10.41 2.19 -15.19
C THR A 256 -10.32 3.53 -15.94
N ARG A 257 -9.15 3.92 -16.41
CA ARG A 257 -8.95 5.22 -17.08
C ARG A 257 -9.36 5.26 -18.57
N TYR A 258 -9.79 4.13 -19.10
CA TYR A 258 -10.23 3.99 -20.51
C TYR A 258 -11.72 3.74 -20.60
#